data_c2c37ba3d26a406f0080023d0b591e6a
#
_entry.id   c2c37ba3d26a406f0080023d0b591e6a
#
_cell.length_a   1.000
_cell.length_b   1.000
_cell.length_c   1.000
_cell.angle_alpha   90.00
_cell.angle_beta   90.00
_cell.angle_gamma   90.00
#
_symmetry.space_group_name_H-M   'P 1'
#
loop_
_entity.id
_entity.type
_entity.pdbx_description
1 polymer ?
#
loop_
_entity_poly.entity_id
_entity_poly.type
_entity_poly.pdbx_seq_one_letter_code
_entity_poly.pdbx_strand_id
1 'polypeptide(L)'
;MKDSEIVALYWERSEEAVAETKAKYGWYCTSIAYQILSSVEDSEECVSDAYWKTWSSIPPNRPEDLRSYIGKITRNLALNRIKAGSAKKRGEVPLVLEELEVASLDTVENEMDRKLLSEAITRFLRTLPKEKRRVFVLRYWYFESLAMIARETGWKENRLKV
;
A
#
# COMPACT_ATOMS: atom_id res chain seq x y z
N MET A 1 15.91 -13.63 6.47
CA MET A 1 16.35 -13.78 5.06
C MET A 1 16.31 -12.41 4.38
N LYS A 2 17.24 -12.12 3.45
CA LYS A 2 17.24 -10.88 2.66
C LYS A 2 16.16 -10.92 1.57
N ASP A 3 15.67 -9.75 1.13
CA ASP A 3 14.63 -9.68 0.09
C ASP A 3 15.06 -10.35 -1.22
N SER A 4 16.33 -10.16 -1.61
CA SER A 4 16.89 -10.79 -2.81
C SER A 4 16.88 -12.32 -2.77
N GLU A 5 17.05 -12.90 -1.58
CA GLU A 5 17.01 -14.34 -1.35
C GLU A 5 15.56 -14.86 -1.45
N ILE A 6 14.61 -14.13 -0.84
CA ILE A 6 13.18 -14.46 -0.92
C ILE A 6 12.69 -14.36 -2.38
N VAL A 7 13.12 -13.32 -3.10
CA VAL A 7 12.77 -13.16 -4.53
C VAL A 7 13.37 -14.31 -5.37
N ALA A 8 14.57 -14.79 -5.05
CA ALA A 8 15.15 -15.97 -5.72
C ALA A 8 14.30 -17.22 -5.50
N LEU A 9 13.81 -17.46 -4.27
CA LEU A 9 12.90 -18.57 -3.99
C LEU A 9 11.59 -18.50 -4.82
N TYR A 10 11.05 -17.30 -5.05
CA TYR A 10 9.90 -17.13 -5.95
C TYR A 10 10.24 -17.52 -7.40
N TRP A 11 11.43 -17.18 -7.86
CA TRP A 11 11.91 -17.54 -9.19
C TRP A 11 12.11 -19.05 -9.36
N GLU A 12 12.55 -19.72 -8.30
CA GLU A 12 12.68 -21.17 -8.20
C GLU A 12 11.35 -21.89 -7.99
N ARG A 13 10.25 -21.16 -7.84
CA ARG A 13 8.93 -21.72 -7.51
C ARG A 13 8.91 -22.52 -6.21
N SER A 14 9.74 -22.14 -5.24
CA SER A 14 9.75 -22.77 -3.92
C SER A 14 8.62 -22.20 -3.05
N GLU A 15 7.80 -23.09 -2.48
CA GLU A 15 6.74 -22.68 -1.53
C GLU A 15 7.29 -21.95 -0.29
N GLU A 16 8.55 -22.17 0.02
CA GLU A 16 9.27 -21.47 1.09
C GLU A 16 9.28 -19.96 0.89
N ALA A 17 9.23 -19.46 -0.35
CA ALA A 17 9.14 -18.04 -0.66
C ALA A 17 7.94 -17.37 0.01
N VAL A 18 6.78 -18.04 -0.01
CA VAL A 18 5.56 -17.51 0.63
C VAL A 18 5.69 -17.53 2.14
N ALA A 19 6.24 -18.63 2.70
CA ALA A 19 6.45 -18.75 4.14
C ALA A 19 7.40 -17.66 4.68
N GLU A 20 8.53 -17.44 4.01
CA GLU A 20 9.48 -16.39 4.36
C GLU A 20 8.91 -14.97 4.20
N THR A 21 8.13 -14.75 3.14
CA THR A 21 7.42 -13.47 2.96
C THR A 21 6.42 -13.23 4.07
N LYS A 22 5.65 -14.25 4.47
CA LYS A 22 4.70 -14.17 5.58
C LYS A 22 5.41 -13.91 6.91
N ALA A 23 6.49 -14.61 7.18
CA ALA A 23 7.27 -14.43 8.41
C ALA A 23 7.83 -13.00 8.51
N LYS A 24 8.31 -12.45 7.40
CA LYS A 24 8.97 -11.14 7.37
C LYS A 24 7.99 -9.97 7.27
N TYR A 25 6.94 -10.08 6.47
CA TYR A 25 6.04 -8.99 6.10
C TYR A 25 4.57 -9.21 6.45
N GLY A 26 4.24 -10.34 7.11
CA GLY A 26 2.85 -10.67 7.43
C GLY A 26 2.16 -9.59 8.24
N TRP A 27 2.78 -9.17 9.33
CA TRP A 27 2.23 -8.10 10.18
C TRP A 27 2.07 -6.77 9.41
N TYR A 28 3.05 -6.41 8.59
CA TYR A 28 3.01 -5.21 7.75
C TYR A 28 1.83 -5.24 6.76
N CYS A 29 1.63 -6.35 6.06
CA CYS A 29 0.51 -6.51 5.14
C CYS A 29 -0.83 -6.48 5.87
N THR A 30 -0.94 -7.16 7.02
CA THR A 30 -2.16 -7.16 7.83
C THR A 30 -2.50 -5.76 8.34
N SER A 31 -1.49 -5.00 8.79
CA SER A 31 -1.66 -3.62 9.22
C SER A 31 -2.21 -2.73 8.09
N ILE A 32 -1.65 -2.83 6.88
CA ILE A 32 -2.15 -2.10 5.70
C ILE A 32 -3.61 -2.47 5.41
N ALA A 33 -3.91 -3.76 5.34
CA ALA A 33 -5.25 -4.24 5.02
C ALA A 33 -6.26 -3.79 6.07
N TYR A 34 -5.95 -3.94 7.36
CA TYR A 34 -6.84 -3.59 8.46
C TYR A 34 -7.15 -2.09 8.53
N GLN A 35 -6.16 -1.23 8.28
CA GLN A 35 -6.37 0.21 8.24
C GLN A 35 -7.35 0.65 7.14
N ILE A 36 -7.37 -0.07 6.03
CA ILE A 36 -8.25 0.23 4.90
C ILE A 36 -9.62 -0.42 5.09
N LEU A 37 -9.67 -1.69 5.54
CA LEU A 37 -10.88 -2.50 5.57
C LEU A 37 -11.63 -2.43 6.90
N SER A 38 -10.94 -2.11 8.00
CA SER A 38 -11.48 -2.05 9.38
C SER A 38 -12.18 -3.35 9.83
N SER A 39 -11.82 -4.47 9.22
CA SER A 39 -12.34 -5.81 9.48
C SER A 39 -11.17 -6.79 9.54
N VAL A 40 -11.10 -7.59 10.60
CA VAL A 40 -10.06 -8.61 10.77
C VAL A 40 -10.18 -9.68 9.69
N GLU A 41 -11.39 -10.21 9.48
CA GLU A 41 -11.68 -11.28 8.53
C GLU A 41 -11.34 -10.84 7.09
N ASP A 42 -11.83 -9.66 6.68
CA ASP A 42 -11.54 -9.12 5.34
C ASP A 42 -10.06 -8.83 5.14
N SER A 43 -9.36 -8.43 6.21
CA SER A 43 -7.93 -8.16 6.18
C SER A 43 -7.12 -9.44 6.01
N GLU A 44 -7.44 -10.50 6.71
CA GLU A 44 -6.79 -11.81 6.58
C GLU A 44 -6.97 -12.38 5.17
N GLU A 45 -8.18 -12.29 4.63
CA GLU A 45 -8.46 -12.72 3.27
C GLU A 45 -7.70 -11.87 2.24
N CYS A 46 -7.68 -10.55 2.42
CA CYS A 46 -6.94 -9.62 1.56
C CYS A 46 -5.43 -9.93 1.55
N VAL A 47 -4.85 -10.23 2.70
CA VAL A 47 -3.44 -10.59 2.83
C VAL A 47 -3.14 -11.93 2.19
N SER A 48 -4.03 -12.91 2.32
CA SER A 48 -3.93 -14.19 1.62
C SER A 48 -3.91 -14.02 0.10
N ASP A 49 -4.81 -13.17 -0.42
CA ASP A 49 -4.85 -12.81 -1.84
C ASP A 49 -3.57 -12.07 -2.29
N ALA A 50 -2.98 -11.25 -1.40
CA ALA A 50 -1.73 -10.55 -1.69
C ALA A 50 -0.56 -11.53 -1.85
N TYR A 51 -0.48 -12.58 -1.02
CA TYR A 51 0.54 -13.63 -1.19
C TYR A 51 0.35 -14.38 -2.50
N TRP A 52 -0.88 -14.77 -2.82
CA TRP A 52 -1.22 -15.43 -4.08
C TRP A 52 -0.85 -14.57 -5.29
N LYS A 53 -1.16 -13.28 -5.24
CA LYS A 53 -0.85 -12.34 -6.31
C LYS A 53 0.65 -12.11 -6.45
N THR A 54 1.39 -12.07 -5.35
CA THR A 54 2.85 -12.00 -5.35
C THR A 54 3.45 -13.24 -5.98
N TRP A 55 2.99 -14.43 -5.59
CA TRP A 55 3.39 -15.71 -6.18
C TRP A 55 3.16 -15.77 -7.69
N SER A 56 2.00 -15.28 -8.13
CA SER A 56 1.63 -15.30 -9.55
C SER A 56 2.38 -14.27 -10.40
N SER A 57 2.88 -13.21 -9.78
CA SER A 57 3.54 -12.09 -10.46
C SER A 57 5.07 -12.16 -10.43
N ILE A 58 5.66 -13.01 -9.60
CA ILE A 58 7.08 -13.30 -9.55
C ILE A 58 7.29 -14.79 -9.90
N PRO A 59 7.93 -15.16 -11.02
CA PRO A 59 8.31 -14.30 -12.13
C PRO A 59 7.11 -13.84 -12.98
N PRO A 60 7.24 -12.92 -13.95
CA PRO A 60 8.50 -12.36 -14.48
C PRO A 60 9.04 -11.14 -13.72
N ASN A 61 8.26 -10.54 -12.79
CA ASN A 61 8.73 -9.40 -12.05
C ASN A 61 9.87 -9.78 -11.10
N ARG A 62 10.83 -8.86 -10.93
CA ARG A 62 11.95 -9.04 -10.01
C ARG A 62 12.11 -7.79 -9.15
N PRO A 63 11.28 -7.62 -8.11
CA PRO A 63 11.35 -6.44 -7.26
C PRO A 63 12.68 -6.38 -6.50
N GLU A 64 13.29 -5.19 -6.47
CA GLU A 64 14.47 -4.90 -5.65
C GLU A 64 14.07 -4.75 -4.17
N ASP A 65 12.90 -4.19 -3.92
CA ASP A 65 12.30 -4.01 -2.59
C ASP A 65 10.99 -4.81 -2.51
N LEU A 66 11.07 -5.98 -1.91
CA LEU A 66 9.93 -6.89 -1.76
C LEU A 66 8.85 -6.30 -0.83
N ARG A 67 9.25 -5.53 0.18
CA ARG A 67 8.33 -4.87 1.11
C ARG A 67 7.40 -3.90 0.37
N SER A 68 7.98 -2.97 -0.39
CA SER A 68 7.20 -2.01 -1.18
C SER A 68 6.32 -2.71 -2.22
N TYR A 69 6.84 -3.78 -2.82
CA TYR A 69 6.13 -4.56 -3.82
C TYR A 69 4.86 -5.20 -3.25
N ILE A 70 4.99 -5.99 -2.16
CA ILE A 70 3.85 -6.66 -1.55
C ILE A 70 2.90 -5.67 -0.84
N GLY A 71 3.44 -4.60 -0.26
CA GLY A 71 2.64 -3.54 0.34
C GLY A 71 1.73 -2.85 -0.69
N LYS A 72 2.24 -2.59 -1.89
CA LYS A 72 1.46 -2.08 -3.01
C LYS A 72 0.34 -3.04 -3.43
N ILE A 73 0.65 -4.33 -3.55
CA ILE A 73 -0.33 -5.36 -3.89
C ILE A 73 -1.43 -5.41 -2.84
N THR A 74 -1.08 -5.50 -1.57
CA THR A 74 -2.03 -5.56 -0.45
C THR A 74 -2.94 -4.33 -0.44
N ARG A 75 -2.35 -3.15 -0.58
CA ARG A 75 -3.09 -1.89 -0.59
C ARG A 75 -4.08 -1.81 -1.76
N ASN A 76 -3.66 -2.18 -2.95
CA ASN A 76 -4.52 -2.19 -4.12
C ASN A 76 -5.69 -3.18 -3.98
N LEU A 77 -5.44 -4.37 -3.41
CA LEU A 77 -6.48 -5.35 -3.14
C LEU A 77 -7.50 -4.83 -2.12
N ALA A 78 -7.03 -4.26 -1.01
CA ALA A 78 -7.89 -3.68 0.01
C ALA A 78 -8.76 -2.55 -0.54
N LEU A 79 -8.18 -1.63 -1.32
CA LEU A 79 -8.92 -0.55 -1.97
C LEU A 79 -9.95 -1.06 -2.97
N ASN A 80 -9.62 -2.08 -3.75
CA ASN A 80 -10.56 -2.69 -4.70
C ASN A 80 -11.73 -3.34 -3.97
N ARG A 81 -11.51 -3.96 -2.81
CA ARG A 81 -12.59 -4.49 -1.96
C ARG A 81 -13.52 -3.40 -1.46
N ILE A 82 -12.99 -2.27 -0.99
CA ILE A 82 -13.83 -1.12 -0.61
C ILE A 82 -14.61 -0.59 -1.82
N LYS A 83 -13.97 -0.41 -2.97
CA LYS A 83 -14.63 0.06 -4.19
C LYS A 83 -15.76 -0.90 -4.61
N ALA A 84 -15.54 -2.20 -4.53
CA ALA A 84 -16.56 -3.21 -4.83
C ALA A 84 -17.70 -3.20 -3.80
N GLY A 85 -17.40 -3.01 -2.51
CA GLY A 85 -18.39 -2.85 -1.44
C GLY A 85 -19.15 -1.54 -1.52
N SER A 86 -18.50 -0.43 -1.89
CA SER A 86 -19.10 0.89 -2.02
C SER A 86 -19.83 1.12 -3.36
N ALA A 87 -19.66 0.23 -4.33
CA ALA A 87 -20.60 0.16 -5.48
C ALA A 87 -22.04 -0.16 -5.02
N LYS A 88 -22.21 -0.75 -3.81
CA LYS A 88 -23.52 -0.89 -3.13
C LYS A 88 -23.90 0.30 -2.25
N LYS A 89 -22.94 1.15 -1.84
CA LYS A 89 -23.18 2.38 -1.05
C LYS A 89 -22.25 3.45 -1.60
N ARG A 90 -22.76 4.44 -2.32
CA ARG A 90 -22.02 5.63 -2.77
C ARG A 90 -21.47 6.38 -1.57
N GLY A 91 -20.22 6.06 -1.19
CA GLY A 91 -19.44 6.75 -0.15
C GLY A 91 -18.04 7.02 -0.68
N GLU A 92 -17.58 8.26 -0.55
CA GLU A 92 -16.20 8.62 -0.84
C GLU A 92 -15.26 7.75 0.03
N VAL A 93 -14.20 7.20 -0.58
CA VAL A 93 -13.09 6.59 0.19
C VAL A 93 -12.56 7.70 1.11
N PRO A 94 -12.64 7.55 2.44
CA PRO A 94 -12.18 8.60 3.35
C PRO A 94 -10.67 8.76 3.20
N LEU A 95 -10.25 9.88 2.64
CA LEU A 95 -8.87 10.34 2.64
C LEU A 95 -8.57 11.02 3.97
N VAL A 96 -8.64 10.26 5.07
CA VAL A 96 -8.39 10.79 6.40
C VAL A 96 -6.89 10.76 6.67
N LEU A 97 -6.33 11.92 7.01
CA LEU A 97 -4.90 12.11 7.29
C LEU A 97 -4.39 11.19 8.42
N GLU A 98 -5.27 10.80 9.34
CA GLU A 98 -4.95 9.92 10.47
C GLU A 98 -4.62 8.48 10.02
N GLU A 99 -5.16 8.03 8.89
CA GLU A 99 -4.82 6.73 8.31
C GLU A 99 -3.40 6.68 7.72
N LEU A 100 -2.82 7.85 7.42
CA LEU A 100 -1.45 7.97 6.91
C LEU A 100 -0.39 7.72 7.98
N GLU A 101 -0.73 7.88 9.25
CA GLU A 101 0.24 7.88 10.34
C GLU A 101 0.85 6.52 10.65
N VAL A 102 0.13 5.43 10.38
CA VAL A 102 0.54 4.12 10.90
C VAL A 102 1.35 3.28 9.91
N ALA A 103 1.07 3.35 8.61
CA ALA A 103 1.69 2.44 7.65
C ALA A 103 3.06 2.86 7.10
N SER A 104 3.46 4.13 7.22
CA SER A 104 4.75 4.61 6.67
C SER A 104 5.93 4.44 7.62
N LEU A 105 5.69 4.07 8.86
CA LEU A 105 6.65 4.24 9.95
C LEU A 105 7.42 2.97 10.35
N ASP A 106 7.13 1.84 9.70
CA ASP A 106 7.79 0.56 10.01
C ASP A 106 9.27 0.46 9.61
N THR A 107 9.81 1.49 8.93
CA THR A 107 11.23 1.55 8.58
C THR A 107 12.08 2.30 9.61
N VAL A 108 11.45 2.94 10.59
CA VAL A 108 12.15 3.74 11.59
C VAL A 108 12.25 2.94 12.89
N GLU A 109 13.48 2.66 13.33
CA GLU A 109 13.75 1.81 14.50
C GLU A 109 13.38 2.47 15.83
N ASN A 110 13.19 3.81 15.84
CA ASN A 110 12.92 4.58 17.05
C ASN A 110 11.51 5.17 17.01
N GLU A 111 10.71 4.94 18.04
CA GLU A 111 9.34 5.43 18.18
C GLU A 111 9.25 6.98 18.20
N MET A 112 10.28 7.64 18.75
CA MET A 112 10.40 9.09 18.76
C MET A 112 10.56 9.65 17.34
N ASP A 113 11.41 9.04 16.53
CA ASP A 113 11.65 9.45 15.14
C ASP A 113 10.42 9.20 14.26
N ARG A 114 9.68 8.13 14.56
CA ARG A 114 8.37 7.85 13.93
C ARG A 114 7.39 9.00 14.14
N LYS A 115 7.24 9.44 15.39
CA LYS A 115 6.34 10.52 15.75
C LYS A 115 6.73 11.83 15.07
N LEU A 116 8.00 12.19 15.10
CA LEU A 116 8.52 13.39 14.45
C LEU A 116 8.31 13.36 12.93
N LEU A 117 8.55 12.22 12.29
CA LEU A 117 8.33 12.05 10.86
C LEU A 117 6.84 12.15 10.50
N SER A 118 5.96 11.51 11.25
CA SER A 118 4.52 11.59 11.07
C SER A 118 4.02 13.03 11.19
N GLU A 119 4.44 13.74 12.23
CA GLU A 119 4.10 15.15 12.43
C GLU A 119 4.61 16.04 11.28
N ALA A 120 5.82 15.78 10.78
CA ALA A 120 6.40 16.53 9.67
C ALA A 120 5.63 16.29 8.36
N ILE A 121 5.28 15.04 8.06
CA ILE A 121 4.47 14.69 6.87
C ILE A 121 3.08 15.31 6.99
N THR A 122 2.43 15.21 8.14
CA THR A 122 1.11 15.78 8.37
C THR A 122 1.14 17.30 8.22
N ARG A 123 2.15 17.95 8.75
CA ARG A 123 2.35 19.40 8.62
C ARG A 123 2.55 19.79 7.15
N PHE A 124 3.40 19.06 6.43
CA PHE A 124 3.60 19.28 4.99
C PHE A 124 2.30 19.12 4.20
N LEU A 125 1.55 18.05 4.43
CA LEU A 125 0.29 17.81 3.73
C LEU A 125 -0.74 18.90 4.00
N ARG A 126 -0.77 19.48 5.22
CA ARG A 126 -1.65 20.61 5.57
C ARG A 126 -1.29 21.88 4.81
N THR A 127 -0.05 22.07 4.39
CA THR A 127 0.37 23.23 3.57
C THR A 127 -0.12 23.13 2.13
N LEU A 128 -0.46 21.94 1.66
CA LEU A 128 -0.92 21.74 0.29
C LEU A 128 -2.41 22.09 0.14
N PRO A 129 -2.82 22.74 -0.97
CA PRO A 129 -4.21 22.84 -1.33
C PRO A 129 -4.89 21.46 -1.40
N LYS A 130 -6.18 21.39 -1.03
CA LYS A 130 -6.94 20.12 -0.93
C LYS A 130 -6.76 19.20 -2.15
N GLU A 131 -6.81 19.75 -3.36
CA GLU A 131 -6.65 18.97 -4.59
C GLU A 131 -5.23 18.41 -4.76
N LYS A 132 -4.19 19.21 -4.48
CA LYS A 132 -2.80 18.76 -4.54
C LYS A 132 -2.51 17.71 -3.47
N ARG A 133 -3.06 17.87 -2.27
CA ARG A 133 -2.97 16.88 -1.19
C ARG A 133 -3.57 15.56 -1.62
N ARG A 134 -4.77 15.58 -2.21
CA ARG A 134 -5.44 14.39 -2.75
C ARG A 134 -4.57 13.68 -3.79
N VAL A 135 -4.02 14.41 -4.75
CA VAL A 135 -3.11 13.85 -5.77
C VAL A 135 -1.88 13.23 -5.13
N PHE A 136 -1.26 13.91 -4.17
CA PHE A 136 -0.09 13.41 -3.46
C PHE A 136 -0.41 12.10 -2.72
N VAL A 137 -1.51 12.05 -1.98
CA VAL A 137 -1.94 10.87 -1.25
C VAL A 137 -2.25 9.71 -2.20
N LEU A 138 -3.00 9.96 -3.28
CA LEU A 138 -3.28 8.93 -4.28
C LEU A 138 -2.00 8.39 -4.92
N ARG A 139 -1.03 9.26 -5.21
CA ARG A 139 0.21 8.86 -5.88
C ARG A 139 1.17 8.11 -4.98
N TYR A 140 1.45 8.64 -3.81
CA TYR A 140 2.54 8.16 -2.94
C TYR A 140 2.06 7.22 -1.84
N TRP A 141 0.80 7.31 -1.46
CA TRP A 141 0.23 6.47 -0.43
C TRP A 141 -0.53 5.28 -1.01
N TYR A 142 -1.43 5.55 -1.95
CA TYR A 142 -2.21 4.51 -2.61
C TYR A 142 -1.53 3.93 -3.84
N PHE A 143 -0.38 4.49 -4.27
CA PHE A 143 0.37 4.08 -5.46
C PHE A 143 -0.47 3.99 -6.73
N GLU A 144 -1.48 4.85 -6.84
CA GLU A 144 -2.31 4.91 -8.03
C GLU A 144 -1.49 5.37 -9.24
N SER A 145 -1.86 4.83 -10.42
CA SER A 145 -1.25 5.27 -11.66
C SER A 145 -1.66 6.70 -12.00
N LEU A 146 -0.82 7.43 -12.75
CA LEU A 146 -1.17 8.79 -13.20
C LEU A 146 -2.47 8.81 -14.01
N ALA A 147 -2.74 7.77 -14.80
CA ALA A 147 -3.97 7.62 -15.54
C ALA A 147 -5.20 7.53 -14.62
N MET A 148 -5.11 6.75 -13.53
CA MET A 148 -6.20 6.64 -12.55
C MET A 148 -6.40 7.95 -11.79
N ILE A 149 -5.32 8.60 -11.37
CA ILE A 149 -5.40 9.90 -10.70
C ILE A 149 -6.02 10.95 -11.62
N ALA A 150 -5.66 10.97 -12.90
CA ALA A 150 -6.24 11.86 -13.89
C ALA A 150 -7.77 11.64 -14.03
N ARG A 151 -8.22 10.39 -14.04
CA ARG A 151 -9.66 10.04 -14.08
C ARG A 151 -10.40 10.50 -12.82
N GLU A 152 -9.80 10.31 -11.64
CA GLU A 152 -10.46 10.65 -10.37
C GLU A 152 -10.47 12.16 -10.09
N THR A 153 -9.44 12.89 -10.53
CA THR A 153 -9.29 14.33 -10.26
C THR A 153 -9.74 15.22 -11.40
N GLY A 154 -9.91 14.67 -12.61
CA GLY A 154 -10.16 15.44 -13.84
C GLY A 154 -8.93 16.22 -14.33
N TRP A 155 -7.74 16.00 -13.76
CA TRP A 155 -6.51 16.64 -14.19
C TRP A 155 -5.87 15.88 -15.35
N LYS A 156 -5.20 16.63 -16.26
CA LYS A 156 -4.42 16.01 -17.33
C LYS A 156 -3.18 15.34 -16.75
N GLU A 157 -2.80 14.18 -17.27
CA GLU A 157 -1.61 13.43 -16.80
C GLU A 157 -0.32 14.27 -16.81
N ASN A 158 -0.16 15.15 -17.81
CA ASN A 158 1.01 16.05 -17.89
C ASN A 158 1.10 17.03 -16.71
N ARG A 159 -0.02 17.38 -16.07
CA ARG A 159 -0.06 18.20 -14.86
C ARG A 159 0.34 17.42 -13.61
N LEU A 160 0.23 16.09 -13.67
CA LEU A 160 0.57 15.18 -12.57
C LEU A 160 2.04 14.75 -12.60
N LYS A 161 2.72 14.92 -13.73
CA LYS A 161 4.16 14.68 -13.87
C LYS A 161 4.89 15.93 -13.36
N VAL A 162 5.31 15.90 -12.10
CA VAL A 162 6.21 16.91 -11.51
C VAL A 162 7.49 16.23 -11.14
#